data_3a01bf4b8f7e725a7b334f87fb2d50af
#
_entry.id   3a01bf4b8f7e725a7b334f87fb2d50af
#
_cell.length_a   1.000
_cell.length_b   1.000
_cell.length_c   1.000
_cell.angle_alpha   90.00
_cell.angle_beta   90.00
_cell.angle_gamma   90.00
#
_symmetry.space_group_name_H-M   'P 1'
#
loop_
_entity.id
_entity.type
_entity.pdbx_description
1 polymer ?
#
loop_
_entity_poly.entity_id
_entity_poly.type
_entity_poly.pdbx_seq_one_letter_code
_entity_poly.pdbx_strand_id
1 'polypeptide(L)'
;MERESITRAAKGDANAFEALMGTYEKKIYALCLRMMGNPHDGEDAAQEAMLRIWRTMGQYRFESVFSTWIYRVTASCCMDAIRRRQRQTQPSLEELGEAEGFDPADGGETPQERAERMETRSEIQQAISAVPETMREVFLLRDVHGLSVEETAQALQIAQGTVKSRLARAREKIAAELKRRGAGQTGGERHAV
;
A
#
# COMPACT_ATOMS: atom_id res chain seq x y z
N MET A 1 -5.98 -16.55 -21.74
CA MET A 1 -4.58 -16.13 -21.46
C MET A 1 -4.32 -16.03 -19.96
N GLU A 2 -4.88 -15.09 -19.19
CA GLU A 2 -4.57 -14.93 -17.75
C GLU A 2 -4.88 -16.18 -16.91
N ARG A 3 -6.04 -16.79 -17.08
CA ARG A 3 -6.43 -18.02 -16.37
C ARG A 3 -5.49 -19.21 -16.65
N GLU A 4 -4.98 -19.31 -17.84
CA GLU A 4 -4.03 -20.35 -18.25
C GLU A 4 -2.66 -20.12 -17.59
N SER A 5 -2.17 -18.87 -17.60
CA SER A 5 -0.93 -18.50 -16.91
C SER A 5 -1.03 -18.75 -15.41
N ILE A 6 -2.16 -18.42 -14.78
CA ILE A 6 -2.44 -18.72 -13.37
C ILE A 6 -2.37 -20.24 -13.11
N THR A 7 -3.02 -21.04 -13.97
CA THR A 7 -3.05 -22.50 -13.82
C THR A 7 -1.65 -23.12 -13.98
N ARG A 8 -0.83 -22.61 -14.91
CA ARG A 8 0.56 -23.06 -15.10
C ARG A 8 1.43 -22.67 -13.91
N ALA A 9 1.35 -21.44 -13.47
CA ALA A 9 2.08 -20.94 -12.30
C ALA A 9 1.70 -21.73 -11.03
N ALA A 10 0.42 -22.07 -10.85
CA ALA A 10 -0.06 -22.89 -9.75
C ALA A 10 0.49 -24.34 -9.76
N LYS A 11 0.94 -24.83 -10.92
CA LYS A 11 1.62 -26.13 -11.09
C LYS A 11 3.15 -26.04 -10.94
N GLY A 12 3.68 -24.86 -10.58
CA GLY A 12 5.12 -24.65 -10.37
C GLY A 12 5.88 -24.18 -11.61
N ASP A 13 5.20 -23.73 -12.68
CA ASP A 13 5.84 -23.12 -13.83
C ASP A 13 6.35 -21.71 -13.47
N ALA A 14 7.68 -21.60 -13.24
CA ALA A 14 8.32 -20.38 -12.83
C ALA A 14 8.21 -19.26 -13.89
N ASN A 15 8.31 -19.60 -15.19
CA ASN A 15 8.21 -18.62 -16.25
C ASN A 15 6.78 -18.03 -16.34
N ALA A 16 5.76 -18.87 -16.15
CA ALA A 16 4.38 -18.44 -16.11
C ALA A 16 4.12 -17.53 -14.88
N PHE A 17 4.74 -17.85 -13.75
CA PHE A 17 4.66 -17.02 -12.55
C PHE A 17 5.35 -15.65 -12.75
N GLU A 18 6.57 -15.63 -13.27
CA GLU A 18 7.33 -14.40 -13.54
C GLU A 18 6.56 -13.47 -14.48
N ALA A 19 6.05 -13.99 -15.60
CA ALA A 19 5.24 -13.22 -16.54
C ALA A 19 3.96 -12.66 -15.89
N LEU A 20 3.32 -13.43 -15.00
CA LEU A 20 2.14 -13.01 -14.28
C LEU A 20 2.48 -11.93 -13.25
N MET A 21 3.57 -12.11 -12.49
CA MET A 21 4.00 -11.15 -11.47
C MET A 21 4.49 -9.83 -12.07
N GLY A 22 5.03 -9.80 -13.27
CA GLY A 22 5.36 -8.56 -13.97
C GLY A 22 4.20 -7.56 -14.06
N THR A 23 2.95 -8.06 -14.05
CA THR A 23 1.75 -7.21 -14.03
C THR A 23 1.39 -6.69 -12.62
N TYR A 24 1.79 -7.40 -11.58
CA TYR A 24 1.37 -7.13 -10.19
C TYR A 24 2.48 -6.57 -9.30
N GLU A 25 3.75 -6.78 -9.64
CA GLU A 25 4.91 -6.39 -8.83
C GLU A 25 4.85 -4.94 -8.37
N LYS A 26 4.67 -4.00 -9.30
CA LYS A 26 4.56 -2.57 -8.99
C LYS A 26 3.40 -2.25 -8.04
N LYS A 27 2.27 -2.95 -8.19
CA LYS A 27 1.08 -2.76 -7.36
C LYS A 27 1.28 -3.33 -5.95
N ILE A 28 1.92 -4.49 -5.85
CA ILE A 28 2.32 -5.12 -4.58
C ILE A 28 3.26 -4.19 -3.83
N TYR A 29 4.34 -3.76 -4.50
CA TYR A 29 5.31 -2.83 -3.92
C TYR A 29 4.66 -1.54 -3.42
N ALA A 30 3.83 -0.90 -4.26
CA ALA A 30 3.14 0.34 -3.91
C ALA A 30 2.20 0.17 -2.69
N LEU A 31 1.53 -0.98 -2.56
CA LEU A 31 0.70 -1.28 -1.39
C LEU A 31 1.58 -1.45 -0.14
N CYS A 32 2.64 -2.25 -0.23
CA CYS A 32 3.55 -2.50 0.88
C CYS A 32 4.20 -1.19 1.37
N LEU A 33 4.74 -0.37 0.46
CA LEU A 33 5.35 0.91 0.80
C LEU A 33 4.39 1.84 1.54
N ARG A 34 3.14 1.95 1.06
CA ARG A 34 2.12 2.80 1.71
C ARG A 34 1.62 2.24 3.04
N MET A 35 1.57 0.92 3.17
CA MET A 35 1.21 0.26 4.43
C MET A 35 2.29 0.42 5.50
N MET A 36 3.56 0.23 5.13
CA MET A 36 4.68 0.24 6.07
C MET A 36 5.16 1.66 6.41
N GLY A 37 5.00 2.62 5.50
CA GLY A 37 5.33 4.03 5.72
C GLY A 37 6.81 4.36 5.53
N ASN A 38 7.68 3.39 5.29
CA ASN A 38 9.09 3.59 4.97
C ASN A 38 9.55 2.59 3.89
N PRO A 39 10.58 2.94 3.08
CA PRO A 39 11.03 2.12 1.96
C PRO A 39 11.56 0.75 2.37
N HIS A 40 12.39 0.69 3.38
CA HIS A 40 13.05 -0.56 3.81
C HIS A 40 12.02 -1.62 4.21
N ASP A 41 11.13 -1.31 5.16
CA ASP A 41 10.07 -2.24 5.56
C ASP A 41 9.09 -2.54 4.42
N GLY A 42 8.87 -1.57 3.51
CA GLY A 42 8.04 -1.72 2.32
C GLY A 42 8.61 -2.75 1.35
N GLU A 43 9.91 -2.71 1.09
CA GLU A 43 10.63 -3.68 0.25
C GLU A 43 10.63 -5.08 0.87
N ASP A 44 10.93 -5.18 2.15
CA ASP A 44 10.90 -6.46 2.87
C ASP A 44 9.49 -7.10 2.84
N ALA A 45 8.46 -6.28 3.09
CA ALA A 45 7.08 -6.74 3.02
C ALA A 45 6.66 -7.16 1.60
N ALA A 46 7.14 -6.46 0.56
CA ALA A 46 6.87 -6.81 -0.83
C ALA A 46 7.55 -8.12 -1.24
N GLN A 47 8.81 -8.33 -0.85
CA GLN A 47 9.52 -9.59 -1.10
C GLN A 47 8.83 -10.76 -0.39
N GLU A 48 8.48 -10.62 0.89
CA GLU A 48 7.75 -11.66 1.63
C GLU A 48 6.38 -11.94 0.99
N ALA A 49 5.66 -10.89 0.53
CA ALA A 49 4.39 -11.05 -0.17
C ALA A 49 4.56 -11.85 -1.48
N MET A 50 5.56 -11.54 -2.30
CA MET A 50 5.85 -12.26 -3.54
C MET A 50 6.21 -13.73 -3.28
N LEU A 51 7.05 -13.99 -2.28
CA LEU A 51 7.37 -15.37 -1.86
C LEU A 51 6.14 -16.11 -1.35
N ARG A 52 5.28 -15.47 -0.57
CA ARG A 52 4.03 -16.07 -0.05
C ARG A 52 3.04 -16.35 -1.18
N ILE A 53 2.90 -15.43 -2.14
CA ILE A 53 2.10 -15.63 -3.35
C ILE A 53 2.59 -16.87 -4.10
N TRP A 54 3.89 -17.00 -4.37
CA TRP A 54 4.47 -18.17 -5.01
C TRP A 54 4.14 -19.48 -4.28
N ARG A 55 4.39 -19.52 -2.97
CA ARG A 55 4.16 -20.70 -2.13
C ARG A 55 2.69 -21.13 -2.04
N THR A 56 1.77 -20.14 -2.11
CA THR A 56 0.33 -20.39 -1.95
C THR A 56 -0.45 -20.37 -3.25
N MET A 57 0.21 -20.16 -4.39
CA MET A 57 -0.40 -20.11 -5.71
C MET A 57 -1.25 -21.33 -6.05
N GLY A 58 -0.77 -22.54 -5.66
CA GLY A 58 -1.50 -23.78 -5.85
C GLY A 58 -2.81 -23.89 -5.04
N GLN A 59 -3.03 -23.01 -4.07
CA GLN A 59 -4.25 -22.96 -3.26
C GLN A 59 -5.32 -22.01 -3.83
N TYR A 60 -5.00 -21.25 -4.88
CA TYR A 60 -5.95 -20.35 -5.52
C TYR A 60 -7.03 -21.13 -6.28
N ARG A 61 -8.29 -20.98 -5.86
CA ARG A 61 -9.43 -21.78 -6.35
C ARG A 61 -10.36 -21.03 -7.32
N PHE A 62 -9.96 -19.86 -7.82
CA PHE A 62 -10.82 -19.02 -8.70
C PHE A 62 -12.16 -18.59 -8.06
N GLU A 63 -12.25 -18.56 -6.73
CA GLU A 63 -13.43 -18.09 -5.98
C GLU A 63 -13.53 -16.56 -5.93
N SER A 64 -12.48 -15.85 -6.27
CA SER A 64 -12.41 -14.39 -6.42
C SER A 64 -11.60 -14.03 -7.66
N VAL A 65 -11.64 -12.78 -8.07
CA VAL A 65 -10.72 -12.28 -9.10
C VAL A 65 -9.28 -12.43 -8.60
N PHE A 66 -8.35 -12.80 -9.48
CA PHE A 66 -6.97 -13.07 -9.12
C PHE A 66 -6.29 -11.88 -8.42
N SER A 67 -6.55 -10.66 -8.90
CA SER A 67 -6.06 -9.43 -8.26
C SER A 67 -6.52 -9.31 -6.80
N THR A 68 -7.78 -9.64 -6.49
CA THR A 68 -8.31 -9.62 -5.12
C THR A 68 -7.56 -10.62 -4.23
N TRP A 69 -7.25 -11.80 -4.75
CA TRP A 69 -6.45 -12.79 -4.03
C TRP A 69 -5.02 -12.31 -3.78
N ILE A 70 -4.36 -11.71 -4.79
CA ILE A 70 -3.03 -11.07 -4.65
C ILE A 70 -3.05 -10.01 -3.53
N TYR A 71 -4.03 -9.09 -3.56
CA TYR A 71 -4.15 -8.06 -2.53
C TYR A 71 -4.41 -8.62 -1.14
N ARG A 72 -5.18 -9.71 -1.02
CA ARG A 72 -5.39 -10.41 0.25
C ARG A 72 -4.07 -10.91 0.82
N VAL A 73 -3.26 -11.61 0.01
CA VAL A 73 -1.96 -12.14 0.45
C VAL A 73 -1.03 -10.99 0.85
N THR A 74 -0.96 -9.94 0.02
CA THR A 74 -0.11 -8.76 0.27
C THR A 74 -0.51 -8.03 1.54
N ALA A 75 -1.78 -7.71 1.73
CA ALA A 75 -2.27 -7.04 2.94
C ALA A 75 -2.01 -7.86 4.19
N SER A 76 -2.20 -9.19 4.13
CA SER A 76 -1.86 -10.09 5.24
C SER A 76 -0.37 -10.03 5.60
N CYS A 77 0.53 -10.01 4.60
CA CYS A 77 1.98 -9.86 4.84
C CYS A 77 2.30 -8.55 5.54
N CYS A 78 1.74 -7.44 5.06
CA CYS A 78 1.93 -6.12 5.68
C CYS A 78 1.44 -6.11 7.14
N MET A 79 0.24 -6.63 7.41
CA MET A 79 -0.31 -6.67 8.77
C MET A 79 0.52 -7.58 9.70
N ASP A 80 1.04 -8.70 9.19
CA ASP A 80 1.94 -9.57 9.96
C ASP A 80 3.27 -8.87 10.28
N ALA A 81 3.83 -8.10 9.33
CA ALA A 81 5.05 -7.32 9.52
C ALA A 81 4.82 -6.20 10.56
N ILE A 82 3.72 -5.45 10.46
CA ILE A 82 3.35 -4.41 11.43
C ILE A 82 3.20 -5.00 12.83
N ARG A 83 2.50 -6.12 12.98
CA ARG A 83 2.33 -6.79 14.27
C ARG A 83 3.65 -7.30 14.85
N ARG A 84 4.58 -7.78 14.00
CA ARG A 84 5.93 -8.18 14.45
C ARG A 84 6.71 -6.98 14.97
N ARG A 85 6.70 -5.86 14.23
CA ARG A 85 7.35 -4.62 14.63
C ARG A 85 6.81 -4.11 15.97
N GLN A 86 5.50 -4.04 16.13
CA GLN A 86 4.86 -3.60 17.39
C GLN A 86 5.24 -4.46 18.59
N ARG A 87 5.50 -5.77 18.41
CA ARG A 87 5.96 -6.66 19.48
C ARG A 87 7.45 -6.51 19.81
N GLN A 88 8.26 -6.09 18.83
CA GLN A 88 9.70 -5.91 18.98
C GLN A 88 10.07 -4.52 19.46
N THR A 89 9.20 -3.55 19.23
CA THR A 89 9.45 -2.16 19.61
C THR A 89 8.96 -1.90 21.03
N GLN A 90 9.85 -1.99 22.01
CA GLN A 90 9.82 -1.04 23.12
C GLN A 90 10.12 0.34 22.50
N PRO A 91 9.53 1.45 23.03
CA PRO A 91 9.44 2.69 22.30
C PRO A 91 10.84 3.29 22.03
N SER A 92 11.34 3.06 20.82
CA SER A 92 12.41 3.84 20.23
C SER A 92 11.74 4.70 19.16
N LEU A 93 11.87 6.01 19.31
CA LEU A 93 11.52 7.01 18.30
C LEU A 93 12.52 6.88 17.16
N GLU A 94 12.28 5.96 16.24
CA GLU A 94 13.04 5.91 14.99
C GLU A 94 12.33 6.70 13.90
N GLU A 95 13.10 7.61 13.34
CA GLU A 95 12.79 8.56 12.30
C GLU A 95 12.01 7.95 11.15
N LEU A 96 10.96 8.66 10.75
CA LEU A 96 10.25 8.46 9.48
C LEU A 96 11.26 8.76 8.36
N GLY A 97 11.93 7.74 7.86
CA GLY A 97 12.76 7.85 6.67
C GLY A 97 11.92 8.35 5.50
N GLU A 98 12.45 9.33 4.79
CA GLU A 98 11.82 9.84 3.56
C GLU A 98 11.66 8.70 2.57
N ALA A 99 10.42 8.34 2.28
CA ALA A 99 10.11 7.34 1.29
C ALA A 99 10.38 7.95 -0.10
N GLU A 100 11.52 7.67 -0.69
CA GLU A 100 11.70 7.83 -2.12
C GLU A 100 10.72 6.91 -2.83
N GLY A 101 9.55 7.45 -3.18
CA GLY A 101 8.55 6.72 -3.92
C GLY A 101 9.11 6.35 -5.28
N PHE A 102 8.96 5.08 -5.68
CA PHE A 102 9.18 4.64 -7.06
C PHE A 102 8.36 5.52 -8.00
N ASP A 103 9.05 6.40 -8.71
CA ASP A 103 8.50 7.26 -9.75
C ASP A 103 8.86 6.68 -11.11
N PRO A 104 7.91 6.25 -11.94
CA PRO A 104 8.17 6.09 -13.35
C PRO A 104 8.48 7.49 -13.86
N ALA A 105 9.73 7.74 -14.26
CA ALA A 105 10.19 9.00 -14.82
C ALA A 105 9.32 9.38 -16.03
N ASP A 106 8.44 10.37 -15.83
CA ASP A 106 7.76 11.03 -16.94
C ASP A 106 8.76 12.01 -17.55
N GLY A 107 9.20 11.71 -18.77
CA GLY A 107 10.22 12.49 -19.44
C GLY A 107 9.68 13.87 -19.84
N GLY A 108 10.04 14.91 -19.08
CA GLY A 108 9.72 16.29 -19.45
C GLY A 108 9.56 17.26 -18.28
N GLU A 109 9.57 16.80 -17.03
CA GLU A 109 9.41 17.67 -15.86
C GLU A 109 10.67 18.46 -15.54
N THR A 110 10.49 19.73 -15.14
CA THR A 110 11.57 20.54 -14.60
C THR A 110 11.97 20.05 -13.20
N PRO A 111 13.22 20.32 -12.75
CA PRO A 111 13.66 19.98 -11.40
C PRO A 111 12.76 20.55 -10.29
N GLN A 112 12.17 21.72 -10.51
CA GLN A 112 11.27 22.37 -9.57
C GLN A 112 9.92 21.64 -9.49
N GLU A 113 9.29 21.32 -10.62
CA GLU A 113 8.02 20.54 -10.64
C GLU A 113 8.21 19.16 -10.01
N ARG A 114 9.37 18.54 -10.22
CA ARG A 114 9.72 17.27 -9.57
C ARG A 114 9.82 17.41 -8.04
N ALA A 115 10.47 18.46 -7.56
CA ALA A 115 10.58 18.72 -6.11
C ALA A 115 9.21 18.95 -5.45
N GLU A 116 8.36 19.80 -6.03
CA GLU A 116 7.00 20.09 -5.55
C GLU A 116 6.14 18.82 -5.54
N ARG A 117 6.27 17.98 -6.56
CA ARG A 117 5.55 16.69 -6.62
C ARG A 117 6.03 15.70 -5.55
N MET A 118 7.34 15.64 -5.29
CA MET A 118 7.91 14.79 -4.25
C MET A 118 7.45 15.25 -2.85
N GLU A 119 7.43 16.55 -2.59
CA GLU A 119 6.94 17.13 -1.35
C GLU A 119 5.46 16.78 -1.14
N THR A 120 4.60 17.01 -2.13
CA THR A 120 3.18 16.64 -2.08
C THR A 120 2.98 15.14 -1.82
N ARG A 121 3.78 14.29 -2.46
CA ARG A 121 3.73 12.82 -2.22
C ARG A 121 4.12 12.47 -0.80
N SER A 122 5.18 13.09 -0.28
CA SER A 122 5.64 12.89 1.09
C SER A 122 4.55 13.27 2.10
N GLU A 123 3.91 14.42 1.92
CA GLU A 123 2.80 14.87 2.76
C GLU A 123 1.61 13.89 2.75
N ILE A 124 1.21 13.44 1.57
CA ILE A 124 0.13 12.45 1.42
C ILE A 124 0.51 11.14 2.11
N GLN A 125 1.74 10.65 1.90
CA GLN A 125 2.22 9.43 2.53
C GLN A 125 2.23 9.52 4.06
N GLN A 126 2.67 10.65 4.60
CA GLN A 126 2.65 10.91 6.03
C GLN A 126 1.23 10.99 6.60
N ALA A 127 0.30 11.62 5.86
CA ALA A 127 -1.12 11.66 6.25
C ALA A 127 -1.75 10.25 6.27
N ILE A 128 -1.42 9.41 5.28
CA ILE A 128 -1.84 8.01 5.23
C ILE A 128 -1.24 7.21 6.40
N SER A 129 0.04 7.43 6.71
CA SER A 129 0.75 6.72 7.80
C SER A 129 0.22 7.07 9.19
N ALA A 130 -0.36 8.26 9.36
CA ALA A 130 -1.00 8.67 10.60
C ALA A 130 -2.35 7.97 10.88
N VAL A 131 -2.92 7.29 9.89
CA VAL A 131 -4.19 6.54 10.05
C VAL A 131 -3.90 5.15 10.64
N PRO A 132 -4.72 4.67 11.60
CA PRO A 132 -4.60 3.30 12.12
C PRO A 132 -4.59 2.25 11.00
N GLU A 133 -3.75 1.23 11.13
CA GLU A 133 -3.43 0.24 10.10
C GLU A 133 -4.69 -0.42 9.51
N THR A 134 -5.66 -0.77 10.36
CA THR A 134 -6.92 -1.41 9.93
C THR A 134 -7.86 -0.50 9.14
N MET A 135 -7.69 0.82 9.22
CA MET A 135 -8.38 1.80 8.38
C MET A 135 -7.55 2.11 7.13
N ARG A 136 -6.22 2.18 7.29
CA ARG A 136 -5.26 2.42 6.22
C ARG A 136 -5.36 1.35 5.13
N GLU A 137 -5.37 0.05 5.51
CA GLU A 137 -5.52 -1.05 4.55
C GLU A 137 -6.80 -0.93 3.72
N VAL A 138 -7.93 -0.59 4.35
CA VAL A 138 -9.21 -0.39 3.65
C VAL A 138 -9.12 0.78 2.67
N PHE A 139 -8.56 1.91 3.11
CA PHE A 139 -8.39 3.10 2.27
C PHE A 139 -7.51 2.81 1.04
N LEU A 140 -6.38 2.15 1.25
CA LEU A 140 -5.45 1.82 0.17
C LEU A 140 -6.09 0.89 -0.85
N LEU A 141 -6.77 -0.18 -0.42
CA LEU A 141 -7.42 -1.10 -1.35
C LEU A 141 -8.57 -0.43 -2.10
N ARG A 142 -9.38 0.41 -1.44
CA ARG A 142 -10.54 1.07 -2.06
C ARG A 142 -10.16 2.25 -2.95
N ASP A 143 -9.45 3.23 -2.39
CA ASP A 143 -9.28 4.54 -3.01
C ASP A 143 -7.99 4.63 -3.84
N VAL A 144 -6.98 3.82 -3.52
CA VAL A 144 -5.71 3.82 -4.27
C VAL A 144 -5.64 2.68 -5.29
N HIS A 145 -6.07 1.48 -4.91
CA HIS A 145 -6.02 0.31 -5.80
C HIS A 145 -7.34 0.02 -6.53
N GLY A 146 -8.41 0.74 -6.22
CA GLY A 146 -9.66 0.72 -6.97
C GLY A 146 -10.55 -0.51 -6.77
N LEU A 147 -10.32 -1.32 -5.71
CA LEU A 147 -11.17 -2.47 -5.42
C LEU A 147 -12.60 -2.00 -5.07
N SER A 148 -13.61 -2.80 -5.41
CA SER A 148 -14.97 -2.59 -4.92
C SER A 148 -15.10 -2.83 -3.41
N VAL A 149 -16.21 -2.41 -2.80
CA VAL A 149 -16.47 -2.71 -1.37
C VAL A 149 -16.50 -4.21 -1.14
N GLU A 150 -17.07 -4.97 -2.08
CA GLU A 150 -17.16 -6.42 -2.01
C GLU A 150 -15.79 -7.09 -2.11
N GLU A 151 -14.98 -6.72 -3.10
CA GLU A 151 -13.61 -7.22 -3.27
C GLU A 151 -12.73 -6.88 -2.07
N THR A 152 -12.86 -5.67 -1.51
CA THR A 152 -12.13 -5.27 -0.31
C THR A 152 -12.56 -6.10 0.90
N ALA A 153 -13.85 -6.34 1.05
CA ALA A 153 -14.38 -7.19 2.12
C ALA A 153 -13.86 -8.64 2.01
N GLN A 154 -13.81 -9.18 0.79
CA GLN A 154 -13.22 -10.49 0.51
C GLN A 154 -11.71 -10.52 0.77
N ALA A 155 -10.98 -9.52 0.29
CA ALA A 155 -9.52 -9.42 0.48
C ALA A 155 -9.14 -9.35 1.96
N LEU A 156 -9.86 -8.56 2.76
CA LEU A 156 -9.57 -8.36 4.18
C LEU A 156 -10.32 -9.32 5.11
N GLN A 157 -11.21 -10.16 4.57
CA GLN A 157 -12.06 -11.09 5.32
C GLN A 157 -12.89 -10.40 6.41
N ILE A 158 -13.47 -9.24 6.09
CA ILE A 158 -14.33 -8.44 6.97
C ILE A 158 -15.69 -8.17 6.31
N ALA A 159 -16.69 -7.82 7.12
CA ALA A 159 -18.01 -7.47 6.59
C ALA A 159 -17.97 -6.19 5.73
N GLN A 160 -18.78 -6.10 4.68
CA GLN A 160 -18.89 -4.91 3.83
C GLN A 160 -19.26 -3.64 4.62
N GLY A 161 -20.08 -3.76 5.67
CA GLY A 161 -20.39 -2.67 6.60
C GLY A 161 -19.15 -2.15 7.32
N THR A 162 -18.23 -3.06 7.69
CA THR A 162 -16.94 -2.71 8.31
C THR A 162 -16.04 -1.97 7.31
N VAL A 163 -16.01 -2.41 6.04
CA VAL A 163 -15.27 -1.68 4.97
C VAL A 163 -15.78 -0.25 4.86
N LYS A 164 -17.11 -0.06 4.74
CA LYS A 164 -17.72 1.28 4.60
C LYS A 164 -17.40 2.19 5.79
N SER A 165 -17.54 1.68 7.01
CA SER A 165 -17.29 2.47 8.23
C SER A 165 -15.80 2.81 8.42
N ARG A 166 -14.89 1.85 8.16
CA ARG A 166 -13.45 2.10 8.23
C ARG A 166 -12.99 3.08 7.15
N LEU A 167 -13.52 2.96 5.92
CA LEU A 167 -13.21 3.86 4.82
C LEU A 167 -13.62 5.31 5.13
N ALA A 168 -14.84 5.53 5.64
CA ALA A 168 -15.31 6.87 6.02
C ALA A 168 -14.37 7.50 7.06
N ARG A 169 -14.06 6.76 8.14
CA ARG A 169 -13.15 7.25 9.19
C ARG A 169 -11.71 7.46 8.69
N ALA A 170 -11.22 6.62 7.76
CA ALA A 170 -9.90 6.80 7.15
C ALA A 170 -9.84 8.11 6.37
N ARG A 171 -10.83 8.38 5.51
CA ARG A 171 -10.93 9.62 4.73
C ARG A 171 -10.99 10.86 5.62
N GLU A 172 -11.78 10.83 6.69
CA GLU A 172 -11.87 11.92 7.67
C GLU A 172 -10.51 12.21 8.32
N LYS A 173 -9.81 11.17 8.77
CA LYS A 173 -8.49 11.30 9.40
C LYS A 173 -7.43 11.83 8.43
N ILE A 174 -7.39 11.30 7.20
CA ILE A 174 -6.45 11.78 6.16
C ILE A 174 -6.72 13.23 5.84
N ALA A 175 -7.99 13.63 5.63
CA ALA A 175 -8.35 15.00 5.34
C ALA A 175 -7.99 15.96 6.49
N ALA A 176 -8.21 15.55 7.75
CA ALA A 176 -7.83 16.33 8.92
C ALA A 176 -6.31 16.51 9.01
N GLU A 177 -5.54 15.43 8.75
CA GLU A 177 -4.09 15.48 8.79
C GLU A 177 -3.50 16.37 7.68
N LEU A 178 -4.02 16.29 6.46
CA LEU A 178 -3.60 17.15 5.35
C LEU A 178 -3.92 18.62 5.64
N LYS A 179 -5.09 18.94 6.21
CA LYS A 179 -5.44 20.31 6.62
C LYS A 179 -4.50 20.83 7.70
N ARG A 180 -4.13 20.00 8.68
CA ARG A 180 -3.19 20.38 9.75
C ARG A 180 -1.82 20.74 9.20
N ARG A 181 -1.34 20.00 8.20
CA ARG A 181 -0.04 20.21 7.55
C ARG A 181 -0.06 21.46 6.64
N GLY A 182 -1.06 21.60 5.79
CA GLY A 182 -1.23 22.77 4.93
C GLY A 182 -1.40 24.09 5.71
N ALA A 183 -2.04 24.06 6.89
CA ALA A 183 -2.12 25.24 7.76
C ALA A 183 -0.77 25.59 8.42
N GLY A 184 0.13 24.61 8.60
CA GLY A 184 1.48 24.85 9.13
C GLY A 184 2.42 25.56 8.14
N GLN A 185 2.26 25.31 6.84
CA GLN A 185 3.08 25.94 5.80
C GLN A 185 2.71 27.41 5.55
N THR A 186 1.42 27.76 5.64
CA THR A 186 0.98 29.16 5.50
C THR A 186 1.25 30.06 6.73
N GLY A 187 1.62 29.47 7.87
CA GLY A 187 1.95 30.19 9.11
C GLY A 187 3.40 30.71 9.18
N GLY A 188 4.30 30.16 8.36
CA GLY A 188 5.74 30.52 8.39
C GLY A 188 6.11 31.84 7.68
N GLU A 189 5.27 32.35 6.80
CA GLU A 189 5.57 33.55 6.01
C GLU A 189 5.09 34.88 6.64
N ARG A 190 4.54 34.88 7.84
CA ARG A 190 3.97 36.11 8.46
C ARG A 190 4.81 36.74 9.57
N HIS A 191 6.08 36.33 9.74
CA HIS A 191 6.96 37.00 10.72
C HIS A 191 8.32 37.32 10.10
N ALA A 192 8.34 38.22 9.09
CA ALA A 192 9.51 38.98 8.69
C ALA A 192 9.07 40.31 8.05
N VAL A 193 8.68 41.27 8.89
CA VAL A 193 8.79 42.71 8.63
C VAL A 193 9.14 43.39 9.94
#